data_d18202f5e4751dfcbdc7eea161cf9486
#
_entry.id   d18202f5e4751dfcbdc7eea161cf9486
#
_cell.length_a   1.000
_cell.length_b   1.000
_cell.length_c   1.000
_cell.angle_alpha   90.00
_cell.angle_beta   90.00
_cell.angle_gamma   90.00
#
_symmetry.space_group_name_H-M   'P 1'
#
loop_
_entity.id
_entity.type
_entity.pdbx_description
1 polymer ?
#
loop_
_entity_poly.entity_id
_entity_poly.type
_entity_poly.pdbx_seq_one_letter_code
_entity_poly.pdbx_strand_id
1 'polypeptide(L)'
;MLEQKIEQNFPMKQNKQGWDGFLLVDKPSGISSSRLVQMIRHTFGIKKIGHTGTLDPLATGLMVLCVGQATKFSQFLLSKDKSYRVSIRLGITTDTFDAEGVVTSVNSSSHVTRDLVERSLKSFLGTIDQVPPMYSAIKKNGVPLYKIARKGLKVEVEPRAVRVDEIEILEFDGRFLELRICCSKGTYIRTIAADLGDVLGCGAHVAGLRRLSVGAYHEKDMLVLDELVKSEKRDSFPHHLHSIASAFKDWSEILIDPSQASLLKSGVKLADRFLLEESWVGIYAVSYTHLTLPTNR
;
A
#
# COMPACT_ATOMS: atom_id res chain seq x y z
N MET A 1 -6.03 -24.40 -8.21
CA MET A 1 -7.41 -24.59 -8.74
C MET A 1 -8.12 -23.28 -9.10
N LEU A 2 -7.67 -22.12 -8.62
CA LEU A 2 -8.22 -20.79 -9.01
C LEU A 2 -7.61 -20.27 -10.34
N GLU A 3 -6.40 -20.64 -10.68
CA GLU A 3 -5.74 -20.17 -11.91
C GLU A 3 -6.35 -20.69 -13.22
N GLN A 4 -6.91 -21.90 -13.22
CA GLN A 4 -7.45 -22.53 -14.44
C GLN A 4 -8.86 -22.06 -14.85
N LYS A 5 -9.59 -21.32 -13.99
CA LYS A 5 -10.94 -20.84 -14.28
C LYS A 5 -11.04 -19.43 -14.88
N ILE A 6 -9.93 -18.69 -14.95
CA ILE A 6 -9.95 -17.26 -15.34
C ILE A 6 -9.55 -17.03 -16.82
N GLU A 7 -9.20 -18.09 -17.56
CA GLU A 7 -8.87 -17.97 -18.99
C GLU A 7 -10.07 -17.95 -19.95
N GLN A 8 -11.31 -17.98 -19.45
CA GLN A 8 -12.45 -17.85 -20.32
C GLN A 8 -12.59 -16.41 -20.81
N ASN A 9 -12.47 -16.26 -22.14
CA ASN A 9 -12.65 -15.06 -22.93
C ASN A 9 -13.91 -14.27 -22.56
N PHE A 10 -13.75 -13.23 -21.70
CA PHE A 10 -14.79 -12.22 -21.54
C PHE A 10 -14.57 -11.11 -22.59
N PRO A 11 -15.56 -10.84 -23.46
CA PRO A 11 -15.47 -9.73 -24.40
C PRO A 11 -15.29 -8.41 -23.64
N MET A 12 -14.25 -7.66 -23.94
CA MET A 12 -14.00 -6.33 -23.38
C MET A 12 -15.13 -5.38 -23.79
N LYS A 13 -16.19 -5.28 -22.99
CA LYS A 13 -17.17 -4.21 -23.16
C LYS A 13 -16.50 -2.88 -22.76
N GLN A 14 -16.53 -1.93 -23.68
CA GLN A 14 -15.98 -0.60 -23.43
C GLN A 14 -16.71 0.05 -22.24
N ASN A 15 -15.97 0.45 -21.21
CA ASN A 15 -16.51 1.25 -20.12
C ASN A 15 -16.85 2.65 -20.65
N LYS A 16 -18.13 2.87 -20.98
CA LYS A 16 -18.68 4.19 -21.34
C LYS A 16 -19.06 5.01 -20.10
N GLN A 17 -19.04 4.39 -18.91
CA GLN A 17 -19.42 5.01 -17.66
C GLN A 17 -18.15 5.54 -17.00
N GLY A 18 -18.05 6.83 -16.76
CA GLY A 18 -16.93 7.50 -16.09
C GLY A 18 -16.87 7.18 -14.59
N TRP A 19 -16.51 5.96 -14.23
CA TRP A 19 -16.34 5.57 -12.83
C TRP A 19 -15.04 6.15 -12.30
N ASP A 20 -15.13 6.96 -11.25
CA ASP A 20 -14.02 7.66 -10.63
C ASP A 20 -14.07 7.47 -9.11
N GLY A 21 -12.95 7.05 -8.51
CA GLY A 21 -12.89 6.87 -7.05
C GLY A 21 -11.82 5.87 -6.62
N PHE A 22 -11.80 5.60 -5.33
CA PHE A 22 -10.92 4.60 -4.72
C PHE A 22 -11.71 3.35 -4.37
N LEU A 23 -11.16 2.19 -4.73
CA LEU A 23 -11.69 0.88 -4.36
C LEU A 23 -10.78 0.25 -3.32
N LEU A 24 -11.33 -0.15 -2.20
CA LEU A 24 -10.62 -0.78 -1.10
C LEU A 24 -10.82 -2.30 -1.19
N VAL A 25 -9.74 -3.04 -1.41
CA VAL A 25 -9.82 -4.50 -1.63
C VAL A 25 -8.92 -5.23 -0.65
N ASP A 26 -9.43 -6.29 -0.05
CA ASP A 26 -8.60 -7.25 0.69
C ASP A 26 -7.84 -8.11 -0.31
N LYS A 27 -6.54 -7.85 -0.47
CA LYS A 27 -5.69 -8.66 -1.34
C LYS A 27 -5.46 -10.02 -0.68
N PRO A 28 -5.82 -11.13 -1.32
CA PRO A 28 -5.46 -12.45 -0.81
C PRO A 28 -3.96 -12.72 -0.96
N SER A 29 -3.46 -13.69 -0.20
CA SER A 29 -2.10 -14.22 -0.38
C SER A 29 -1.96 -14.93 -1.74
N GLY A 30 -0.72 -15.06 -2.21
CA GLY A 30 -0.36 -15.83 -3.42
C GLY A 30 -0.50 -15.08 -4.75
N ILE A 31 -1.04 -13.85 -4.75
CA ILE A 31 -1.14 -13.04 -5.97
C ILE A 31 -0.37 -11.72 -5.84
N SER A 32 0.21 -11.25 -6.94
CA SER A 32 0.86 -9.94 -6.96
C SER A 32 -0.17 -8.80 -7.00
N SER A 33 0.26 -7.61 -6.53
CA SER A 33 -0.56 -6.39 -6.65
C SER A 33 -0.99 -6.09 -8.09
N SER A 34 -0.11 -6.34 -9.06
CA SER A 34 -0.42 -6.16 -10.49
C SER A 34 -1.46 -7.17 -10.97
N ARG A 35 -1.42 -8.42 -10.50
CA ARG A 35 -2.42 -9.44 -10.84
C ARG A 35 -3.80 -9.06 -10.31
N LEU A 36 -3.88 -8.57 -9.07
CA LEU A 36 -5.13 -8.06 -8.49
C LEU A 36 -5.73 -6.94 -9.35
N VAL A 37 -4.92 -5.95 -9.74
CA VAL A 37 -5.35 -4.84 -10.61
C VAL A 37 -5.88 -5.37 -11.94
N GLN A 38 -5.19 -6.35 -12.55
CA GLN A 38 -5.62 -6.95 -13.80
C GLN A 38 -6.96 -7.70 -13.67
N MET A 39 -7.13 -8.48 -12.61
CA MET A 39 -8.38 -9.19 -12.35
C MET A 39 -9.56 -8.23 -12.29
N ILE A 40 -9.48 -7.17 -11.47
CA ILE A 40 -10.54 -6.17 -11.34
C ILE A 40 -10.75 -5.41 -12.65
N ARG A 41 -9.66 -5.04 -13.34
CA ARG A 41 -9.74 -4.40 -14.66
C ARG A 41 -10.57 -5.23 -15.64
N HIS A 42 -10.29 -6.52 -15.74
CA HIS A 42 -10.99 -7.42 -16.69
C HIS A 42 -12.42 -7.69 -16.26
N THR A 43 -12.67 -7.99 -14.98
CA THR A 43 -14.01 -8.29 -14.48
C THR A 43 -14.99 -7.14 -14.74
N PHE A 44 -14.58 -5.91 -14.51
CA PHE A 44 -15.45 -4.74 -14.62
C PHE A 44 -15.25 -3.92 -15.91
N GLY A 45 -14.28 -4.28 -16.76
CA GLY A 45 -14.00 -3.58 -18.00
C GLY A 45 -13.43 -2.17 -17.79
N ILE A 46 -12.67 -1.94 -16.71
CA ILE A 46 -12.16 -0.63 -16.33
C ILE A 46 -10.96 -0.27 -17.20
N LYS A 47 -11.01 0.86 -17.90
CA LYS A 47 -9.92 1.32 -18.76
C LYS A 47 -8.71 1.83 -17.98
N LYS A 48 -8.95 2.62 -16.94
CA LYS A 48 -7.92 3.28 -16.16
C LYS A 48 -8.01 2.88 -14.70
N ILE A 49 -7.05 2.08 -14.24
CA ILE A 49 -6.96 1.59 -12.88
C ILE A 49 -5.49 1.39 -12.49
N GLY A 50 -5.14 1.70 -11.25
CA GLY A 50 -3.82 1.51 -10.65
C GLY A 50 -3.95 1.27 -9.15
N HIS A 51 -2.82 1.08 -8.46
CA HIS A 51 -2.80 0.90 -7.00
C HIS A 51 -1.89 1.94 -6.32
N THR A 52 -2.07 2.16 -5.03
CA THR A 52 -1.36 3.16 -4.21
C THR A 52 -0.32 2.54 -3.29
N GLY A 53 0.33 1.50 -3.71
CA GLY A 53 1.40 0.84 -2.94
C GLY A 53 1.38 -0.66 -3.11
N THR A 54 2.52 -1.19 -3.53
CA THR A 54 2.70 -2.63 -3.74
C THR A 54 2.59 -3.40 -2.42
N LEU A 55 1.94 -4.54 -2.45
CA LEU A 55 2.06 -5.63 -1.49
C LEU A 55 2.74 -6.80 -2.18
N ASP A 56 3.64 -7.47 -1.46
CA ASP A 56 4.28 -8.70 -1.91
C ASP A 56 3.25 -9.82 -2.13
N PRO A 57 3.55 -10.88 -2.91
CA PRO A 57 2.59 -11.95 -3.15
C PRO A 57 2.11 -12.62 -1.85
N LEU A 58 3.02 -12.92 -0.93
CA LEU A 58 2.72 -13.45 0.40
C LEU A 58 1.78 -12.54 1.21
N ALA A 59 1.95 -11.21 1.10
CA ALA A 59 1.22 -10.26 1.92
C ALA A 59 -0.27 -10.19 1.56
N THR A 60 -1.11 -9.95 2.57
CA THR A 60 -2.56 -9.77 2.47
C THR A 60 -2.99 -8.36 2.91
N GLY A 61 -4.28 -8.09 2.85
CA GLY A 61 -4.89 -6.90 3.45
C GLY A 61 -5.09 -5.74 2.48
N LEU A 62 -5.21 -4.55 3.05
CA LEU A 62 -5.72 -3.38 2.35
C LEU A 62 -4.91 -2.99 1.12
N MET A 63 -5.51 -3.13 -0.03
CA MET A 63 -5.04 -2.60 -1.31
C MET A 63 -5.98 -1.50 -1.78
N VAL A 64 -5.50 -0.26 -1.81
CA VAL A 64 -6.27 0.87 -2.35
C VAL A 64 -6.01 0.98 -3.84
N LEU A 65 -7.05 0.77 -4.65
CA LEU A 65 -7.02 0.91 -6.10
C LEU A 65 -7.62 2.26 -6.50
N CYS A 66 -6.97 2.92 -7.44
CA CYS A 66 -7.46 4.15 -8.05
C CYS A 66 -8.17 3.82 -9.35
N VAL A 67 -9.43 4.22 -9.50
CA VAL A 67 -10.25 4.02 -10.69
C VAL A 67 -10.48 5.36 -11.39
N GLY A 68 -10.31 5.40 -12.71
CA GLY A 68 -10.59 6.57 -13.52
C GLY A 68 -9.72 7.80 -13.15
N GLN A 69 -10.35 8.93 -12.86
CA GLN A 69 -9.66 10.17 -12.48
C GLN A 69 -8.89 10.04 -11.16
N ALA A 70 -9.31 9.16 -10.25
CA ALA A 70 -8.59 8.93 -9.00
C ALA A 70 -7.13 8.50 -9.21
N THR A 71 -6.78 7.97 -10.38
CA THR A 71 -5.38 7.64 -10.72
C THR A 71 -4.45 8.86 -10.73
N LYS A 72 -4.96 10.07 -10.91
CA LYS A 72 -4.19 11.32 -10.86
C LYS A 72 -3.75 11.65 -9.43
N PHE A 73 -4.45 11.09 -8.44
CA PHE A 73 -4.24 11.35 -7.02
C PHE A 73 -3.46 10.21 -6.32
N SER A 74 -3.04 9.19 -7.06
CA SER A 74 -2.35 8.02 -6.50
C SER A 74 -1.10 8.36 -5.69
N GLN A 75 -0.33 9.39 -6.09
CA GLN A 75 0.88 9.83 -5.39
C GLN A 75 0.60 10.30 -3.94
N PHE A 76 -0.55 10.91 -3.68
CA PHE A 76 -0.90 11.39 -2.35
C PHE A 76 -1.14 10.21 -1.39
N LEU A 77 -1.85 9.16 -1.84
CA LEU A 77 -2.05 7.95 -1.05
C LEU A 77 -0.76 7.11 -0.95
N LEU A 78 0.08 7.10 -1.97
CA LEU A 78 1.41 6.51 -1.90
C LEU A 78 2.25 7.12 -0.77
N SER A 79 2.10 8.43 -0.52
CA SER A 79 2.85 9.16 0.52
C SER A 79 2.30 8.99 1.94
N LYS A 80 1.07 8.50 2.13
CA LYS A 80 0.46 8.31 3.45
C LYS A 80 1.13 7.19 4.23
N ASP A 81 1.07 7.29 5.55
CA ASP A 81 1.54 6.26 6.48
C ASP A 81 0.68 5.00 6.39
N LYS A 82 1.24 3.87 6.78
CA LYS A 82 0.61 2.56 6.72
C LYS A 82 0.76 1.84 8.05
N SER A 83 -0.21 0.98 8.36
CA SER A 83 -0.05 0.03 9.46
C SER A 83 -0.13 -1.41 8.96
N TYR A 84 0.61 -2.26 9.64
CA TYR A 84 0.73 -3.67 9.30
C TYR A 84 0.61 -4.54 10.55
N ARG A 85 0.06 -5.74 10.38
CA ARG A 85 0.24 -6.88 11.26
C ARG A 85 1.22 -7.82 10.60
N VAL A 86 2.29 -8.17 11.29
CA VAL A 86 3.35 -9.03 10.78
C VAL A 86 3.60 -10.18 11.74
N SER A 87 3.67 -11.39 11.19
CA SER A 87 4.15 -12.59 11.88
C SER A 87 5.60 -12.83 11.46
N ILE A 88 6.51 -12.80 12.39
CA ILE A 88 7.96 -12.98 12.20
C ILE A 88 8.35 -14.34 12.74
N ARG A 89 9.03 -15.16 11.93
CA ARG A 89 9.64 -16.42 12.33
C ARG A 89 11.06 -16.17 12.76
N LEU A 90 11.35 -16.41 14.04
CA LEU A 90 12.69 -16.34 14.60
C LEU A 90 13.49 -17.62 14.32
N GLY A 91 14.81 -17.49 14.24
CA GLY A 91 15.74 -18.60 14.09
C GLY A 91 15.92 -19.09 12.65
N ILE A 92 15.24 -18.52 11.67
CA ILE A 92 15.37 -18.89 10.26
C ILE A 92 15.48 -17.63 9.40
N THR A 93 16.50 -17.57 8.55
CA THR A 93 16.68 -16.51 7.54
C THR A 93 16.39 -17.03 6.14
N THR A 94 15.92 -16.15 5.26
CA THR A 94 15.70 -16.45 3.85
C THR A 94 16.30 -15.34 2.97
N ASP A 95 16.56 -15.62 1.71
CA ASP A 95 17.16 -14.68 0.75
C ASP A 95 16.23 -13.53 0.36
N THR A 96 14.90 -13.69 0.56
CA THR A 96 13.88 -12.65 0.31
C THR A 96 13.44 -11.92 1.58
N PHE A 97 13.90 -12.37 2.77
CA PHE A 97 13.46 -11.94 4.08
C PHE A 97 11.97 -12.24 4.37
N ASP A 98 11.37 -13.15 3.60
CA ASP A 98 10.02 -13.66 3.80
C ASP A 98 9.94 -15.18 3.53
N ALA A 99 8.78 -15.78 3.79
CA ALA A 99 8.60 -17.23 3.68
C ALA A 99 8.54 -17.76 2.23
N GLU A 100 8.56 -16.88 1.21
CA GLU A 100 8.62 -17.29 -0.20
C GLU A 100 10.09 -17.52 -0.66
N GLY A 101 11.07 -17.09 0.13
CA GLY A 101 12.49 -17.22 -0.17
C GLY A 101 13.09 -18.57 0.17
N VAL A 102 14.31 -18.78 -0.32
CA VAL A 102 15.13 -19.96 0.02
C VAL A 102 15.76 -19.74 1.40
N VAL A 103 15.68 -20.77 2.27
CA VAL A 103 16.31 -20.72 3.59
C VAL A 103 17.83 -20.60 3.44
N THR A 104 18.41 -19.60 4.09
CA THR A 104 19.86 -19.31 4.06
C THR A 104 20.57 -19.70 5.35
N SER A 105 19.86 -19.65 6.51
CA SER A 105 20.39 -20.17 7.78
C SER A 105 19.27 -20.65 8.71
N VAL A 106 19.65 -21.54 9.63
CA VAL A 106 18.79 -22.02 10.71
C VAL A 106 19.58 -21.97 12.01
N ASN A 107 19.10 -21.21 12.98
CA ASN A 107 19.73 -21.00 14.27
C ASN A 107 18.74 -21.24 15.41
N SER A 108 19.24 -21.48 16.63
CA SER A 108 18.37 -21.54 17.81
C SER A 108 17.87 -20.15 18.20
N SER A 109 16.60 -20.06 18.50
CA SER A 109 15.98 -18.87 19.13
C SER A 109 15.68 -19.06 20.63
N SER A 110 16.16 -20.13 21.25
CA SER A 110 15.82 -20.49 22.65
C SER A 110 16.28 -19.46 23.69
N HIS A 111 17.26 -18.63 23.38
CA HIS A 111 17.76 -17.55 24.21
C HIS A 111 16.92 -16.27 24.13
N VAL A 112 16.02 -16.18 23.15
CA VAL A 112 15.21 -14.99 22.94
C VAL A 112 14.06 -14.97 23.94
N THR A 113 14.06 -13.96 24.78
CA THR A 113 12.99 -13.70 25.76
C THR A 113 12.16 -12.51 25.32
N ARG A 114 10.94 -12.38 25.87
CA ARG A 114 10.07 -11.21 25.62
C ARG A 114 10.77 -9.91 25.96
N ASP A 115 11.45 -9.84 27.11
CA ASP A 115 12.18 -8.64 27.54
C ASP A 115 13.32 -8.27 26.56
N LEU A 116 14.00 -9.26 25.98
CA LEU A 116 15.02 -9.01 24.97
C LEU A 116 14.38 -8.43 23.68
N VAL A 117 13.26 -8.97 23.24
CA VAL A 117 12.50 -8.45 22.10
C VAL A 117 12.06 -7.01 22.36
N GLU A 118 11.44 -6.72 23.50
CA GLU A 118 10.97 -5.38 23.87
C GLU A 118 12.11 -4.34 23.88
N ARG A 119 13.28 -4.70 24.39
CA ARG A 119 14.46 -3.82 24.36
C ARG A 119 14.97 -3.61 22.93
N SER A 120 15.05 -4.67 22.15
CA SER A 120 15.55 -4.62 20.77
C SER A 120 14.66 -3.78 19.86
N LEU A 121 13.33 -3.86 20.04
CA LEU A 121 12.37 -3.10 19.24
C LEU A 121 12.49 -1.58 19.41
N LYS A 122 13.03 -1.10 20.55
CA LYS A 122 13.22 0.35 20.78
C LYS A 122 14.16 0.99 19.76
N SER A 123 15.14 0.26 19.24
CA SER A 123 16.08 0.77 18.22
C SER A 123 15.44 0.95 16.84
N PHE A 124 14.25 0.39 16.62
CA PHE A 124 13.52 0.51 15.36
C PHE A 124 12.48 1.65 15.38
N LEU A 125 12.28 2.33 16.53
CA LEU A 125 11.34 3.45 16.63
C LEU A 125 11.96 4.77 16.17
N GLY A 126 11.14 5.64 15.61
CA GLY A 126 11.55 6.93 15.09
C GLY A 126 12.09 6.83 13.66
N THR A 127 13.03 7.71 13.32
CA THR A 127 13.68 7.71 12.00
C THR A 127 14.86 6.75 12.00
N ILE A 128 14.81 5.78 11.09
CA ILE A 128 15.87 4.78 10.92
C ILE A 128 16.35 4.75 9.47
N ASP A 129 17.61 4.41 9.25
CA ASP A 129 18.14 4.13 7.93
C ASP A 129 17.95 2.66 7.58
N GLN A 130 17.19 2.39 6.52
CA GLN A 130 16.87 1.04 6.09
C GLN A 130 17.44 0.76 4.70
N VAL A 131 18.17 -0.33 4.55
CA VAL A 131 18.60 -0.82 3.24
C VAL A 131 17.44 -1.60 2.60
N PRO A 132 16.89 -1.12 1.48
CA PRO A 132 15.82 -1.84 0.79
C PRO A 132 16.24 -3.24 0.36
N PRO A 133 15.36 -4.26 0.45
CA PRO A 133 15.72 -5.61 0.04
C PRO A 133 15.91 -5.69 -1.47
N MET A 134 16.76 -6.62 -1.92
CA MET A 134 17.00 -6.89 -3.34
C MET A 134 15.71 -7.28 -4.09
N TYR A 135 14.79 -7.97 -3.41
CA TYR A 135 13.48 -8.32 -3.96
C TYR A 135 12.47 -7.16 -3.76
N SER A 136 12.78 -6.00 -4.38
CA SER A 136 11.92 -4.80 -4.31
C SER A 136 11.65 -4.20 -5.69
N ALA A 137 10.64 -3.32 -5.77
CA ALA A 137 10.27 -2.60 -6.98
C ALA A 137 11.14 -1.35 -7.24
N ILE A 138 12.09 -1.04 -6.35
CA ILE A 138 13.05 0.05 -6.54
C ILE A 138 13.86 -0.20 -7.80
N LYS A 139 14.09 0.86 -8.57
CA LYS A 139 14.87 0.78 -9.80
C LYS A 139 16.30 1.28 -9.59
N LYS A 140 17.27 0.50 -10.08
CA LYS A 140 18.66 0.95 -10.28
C LYS A 140 18.94 0.97 -11.79
N ASN A 141 19.35 2.12 -12.31
CA ASN A 141 19.56 2.32 -13.75
C ASN A 141 18.32 1.93 -14.61
N GLY A 142 17.13 2.26 -14.13
CA GLY A 142 15.86 1.96 -14.83
C GLY A 142 15.34 0.53 -14.65
N VAL A 143 16.13 -0.40 -14.10
CA VAL A 143 15.78 -1.81 -13.92
C VAL A 143 15.33 -2.06 -12.46
N PRO A 144 14.14 -2.65 -12.20
CA PRO A 144 13.73 -3.02 -10.85
C PRO A 144 14.70 -4.02 -10.20
N LEU A 145 14.99 -3.82 -8.90
CA LEU A 145 15.93 -4.67 -8.15
C LEU A 145 15.53 -6.14 -8.16
N TYR A 146 14.25 -6.46 -8.03
CA TYR A 146 13.77 -7.85 -8.08
C TYR A 146 14.11 -8.57 -9.40
N LYS A 147 14.20 -7.83 -10.53
CA LYS A 147 14.62 -8.42 -11.82
C LYS A 147 16.11 -8.70 -11.84
N ILE A 148 16.90 -7.91 -11.14
CA ILE A 148 18.36 -8.12 -10.99
C ILE A 148 18.60 -9.32 -10.06
N ALA A 149 17.89 -9.35 -8.92
CA ALA A 149 17.98 -10.44 -7.95
C ALA A 149 17.64 -11.82 -8.56
N ARG A 150 16.57 -11.89 -9.37
CA ARG A 150 16.18 -13.13 -10.08
C ARG A 150 17.21 -13.63 -11.09
N LYS A 151 18.15 -12.80 -11.51
CA LYS A 151 19.29 -13.20 -12.35
C LYS A 151 20.51 -13.64 -11.51
N GLY A 152 20.35 -13.74 -10.19
CA GLY A 152 21.45 -14.07 -9.26
C GLY A 152 22.46 -12.92 -9.06
N LEU A 153 22.16 -11.73 -9.56
CA LEU A 153 23.04 -10.57 -9.44
C LEU A 153 22.72 -9.78 -8.17
N LYS A 154 23.77 -9.35 -7.46
CA LYS A 154 23.67 -8.44 -6.32
C LYS A 154 24.16 -7.06 -6.75
N VAL A 155 23.47 -6.02 -6.28
CA VAL A 155 23.88 -4.62 -6.45
C VAL A 155 23.80 -3.93 -5.10
N GLU A 156 24.72 -3.03 -4.87
CA GLU A 156 24.69 -2.18 -3.69
C GLU A 156 23.48 -1.26 -3.74
N VAL A 157 22.73 -1.19 -2.65
CA VAL A 157 21.53 -0.36 -2.50
C VAL A 157 21.77 0.60 -1.36
N GLU A 158 21.62 1.89 -1.64
CA GLU A 158 21.79 2.95 -0.65
C GLU A 158 20.69 2.87 0.42
N PRO A 159 21.05 3.05 1.70
CA PRO A 159 20.08 3.18 2.78
C PRO A 159 19.12 4.34 2.51
N ARG A 160 17.92 4.24 3.07
CA ARG A 160 16.89 5.28 2.98
C ARG A 160 16.30 5.52 4.34
N ALA A 161 16.17 6.79 4.72
CA ALA A 161 15.48 7.17 5.92
C ALA A 161 14.00 6.82 5.80
N VAL A 162 13.50 6.06 6.77
CA VAL A 162 12.08 5.74 6.97
C VAL A 162 11.72 6.03 8.43
N ARG A 163 10.44 6.25 8.70
CA ARG A 163 9.97 6.50 10.06
C ARG A 163 9.06 5.35 10.50
N VAL A 164 9.31 4.87 11.70
CA VAL A 164 8.46 3.91 12.39
C VAL A 164 7.86 4.61 13.61
N ASP A 165 6.55 4.81 13.60
CA ASP A 165 5.86 5.60 14.61
C ASP A 165 5.51 4.76 15.83
N GLU A 166 5.15 3.49 15.59
CA GLU A 166 4.69 2.58 16.64
C GLU A 166 5.05 1.14 16.30
N ILE A 167 5.48 0.39 17.30
CA ILE A 167 5.62 -1.07 17.26
C ILE A 167 4.98 -1.63 18.53
N GLU A 168 3.99 -2.48 18.37
CA GLU A 168 3.31 -3.18 19.45
C GLU A 168 3.51 -4.69 19.31
N ILE A 169 3.89 -5.36 20.40
CA ILE A 169 3.95 -6.82 20.46
C ILE A 169 2.55 -7.35 20.73
N LEU A 170 1.97 -8.03 19.75
CA LEU A 170 0.66 -8.68 19.89
C LEU A 170 0.79 -10.05 20.54
N GLU A 171 1.76 -10.86 20.07
CA GLU A 171 2.00 -12.21 20.57
C GLU A 171 3.48 -12.60 20.46
N PHE A 172 3.97 -13.43 21.38
CA PHE A 172 5.29 -14.01 21.33
C PHE A 172 5.32 -15.38 22.03
N ASP A 173 5.73 -16.43 21.33
CA ASP A 173 5.81 -17.83 21.82
C ASP A 173 7.24 -18.39 21.85
N GLY A 174 8.27 -17.56 21.65
CA GLY A 174 9.67 -17.94 21.57
C GLY A 174 10.16 -18.33 20.17
N ARG A 175 9.25 -18.61 19.23
CA ARG A 175 9.53 -18.93 17.82
C ARG A 175 8.88 -17.96 16.86
N PHE A 176 7.65 -17.56 17.15
CA PHE A 176 6.91 -16.57 16.40
C PHE A 176 6.72 -15.31 17.22
N LEU A 177 6.84 -14.19 16.54
CA LEU A 177 6.61 -12.87 17.10
C LEU A 177 5.58 -12.16 16.20
N GLU A 178 4.41 -11.84 16.74
CA GLU A 178 3.42 -11.00 16.08
C GLU A 178 3.56 -9.56 16.51
N LEU A 179 3.70 -8.66 15.54
CA LEU A 179 3.77 -7.23 15.77
C LEU A 179 2.69 -6.48 14.99
N ARG A 180 2.22 -5.38 15.58
CA ARG A 180 1.58 -4.29 14.85
C ARG A 180 2.61 -3.18 14.66
N ILE A 181 2.79 -2.72 13.43
CA ILE A 181 3.78 -1.69 13.08
C ILE A 181 3.07 -0.57 12.31
N CYS A 182 3.21 0.69 12.81
CA CYS A 182 2.81 1.89 12.10
C CYS A 182 4.07 2.59 11.57
N CYS A 183 4.09 2.90 10.25
CA CYS A 183 5.30 3.42 9.62
C CYS A 183 5.00 4.30 8.40
N SER A 184 5.98 5.11 8.03
CA SER A 184 5.95 5.95 6.86
C SER A 184 5.97 5.16 5.55
N LYS A 185 5.68 5.85 4.45
CA LYS A 185 5.87 5.29 3.10
C LYS A 185 7.28 4.76 2.91
N GLY A 186 7.40 3.70 2.12
CA GLY A 186 8.70 3.16 1.70
C GLY A 186 9.36 2.23 2.70
N THR A 187 8.81 2.07 3.90
CA THR A 187 9.28 1.12 4.91
C THR A 187 9.06 -0.32 4.45
N TYR A 188 10.10 -1.14 4.49
CA TYR A 188 10.06 -2.56 4.21
C TYR A 188 9.97 -3.35 5.51
N ILE A 189 8.79 -3.90 5.80
CA ILE A 189 8.55 -4.71 7.01
C ILE A 189 9.45 -5.95 7.02
N ARG A 190 9.77 -6.51 5.83
CA ARG A 190 10.69 -7.63 5.69
C ARG A 190 12.10 -7.30 6.19
N THR A 191 12.58 -6.10 5.90
CA THR A 191 13.89 -5.64 6.39
C THR A 191 13.85 -5.44 7.91
N ILE A 192 12.77 -4.84 8.47
CA ILE A 192 12.62 -4.74 9.93
C ILE A 192 12.70 -6.12 10.59
N ALA A 193 12.04 -7.13 10.01
CA ALA A 193 12.08 -8.49 10.55
C ALA A 193 13.47 -9.12 10.48
N ALA A 194 14.18 -8.95 9.36
CA ALA A 194 15.55 -9.47 9.19
C ALA A 194 16.52 -8.78 10.15
N ASP A 195 16.52 -7.45 10.21
CA ASP A 195 17.39 -6.65 11.08
C ASP A 195 17.11 -6.95 12.57
N LEU A 196 15.82 -7.12 12.95
CA LEU A 196 15.48 -7.56 14.30
C LEU A 196 16.05 -8.95 14.62
N GLY A 197 15.98 -9.89 13.68
CA GLY A 197 16.57 -11.20 13.80
C GLY A 197 18.09 -11.16 14.01
N ASP A 198 18.77 -10.23 13.33
CA ASP A 198 20.21 -10.01 13.47
C ASP A 198 20.53 -9.40 14.84
N VAL A 199 19.78 -8.40 15.31
CA VAL A 199 19.92 -7.80 16.65
C VAL A 199 19.68 -8.85 17.75
N LEU A 200 18.72 -9.75 17.56
CA LEU A 200 18.44 -10.86 18.48
C LEU A 200 19.48 -12.01 18.39
N GLY A 201 20.37 -11.99 17.39
CA GLY A 201 21.43 -12.98 17.20
C GLY A 201 20.95 -14.34 16.71
N CYS A 202 19.71 -14.48 16.27
CA CYS A 202 19.16 -15.76 15.79
C CYS A 202 18.78 -15.72 14.30
N GLY A 203 18.67 -14.54 13.71
CA GLY A 203 18.08 -14.35 12.38
C GLY A 203 16.56 -14.48 12.40
N ALA A 204 15.89 -13.90 11.41
CA ALA A 204 14.44 -13.98 11.27
C ALA A 204 14.00 -13.68 9.83
N HIS A 205 12.74 -14.01 9.53
CA HIS A 205 12.05 -13.60 8.30
C HIS A 205 10.54 -13.38 8.54
N VAL A 206 9.89 -12.71 7.62
CA VAL A 206 8.44 -12.54 7.65
C VAL A 206 7.75 -13.84 7.25
N ALA A 207 6.99 -14.44 8.16
CA ALA A 207 6.15 -15.61 7.91
C ALA A 207 4.77 -15.23 7.37
N GLY A 208 4.25 -14.06 7.78
CA GLY A 208 2.98 -13.53 7.32
C GLY A 208 2.94 -12.01 7.44
N LEU A 209 2.27 -11.34 6.51
CA LEU A 209 2.14 -9.88 6.50
C LEU A 209 0.74 -9.48 6.06
N ARG A 210 0.10 -8.59 6.82
CA ARG A 210 -1.20 -8.01 6.49
C ARG A 210 -1.15 -6.50 6.63
N ARG A 211 -1.52 -5.77 5.59
CA ARG A 211 -1.67 -4.33 5.67
C ARG A 211 -3.05 -3.97 6.21
N LEU A 212 -3.07 -3.26 7.34
CA LEU A 212 -4.29 -2.90 8.06
C LEU A 212 -4.83 -1.54 7.64
N SER A 213 -3.92 -0.58 7.31
CA SER A 213 -4.34 0.77 6.92
C SER A 213 -3.44 1.42 5.89
N VAL A 214 -3.99 2.41 5.17
CA VAL A 214 -3.29 3.35 4.28
C VAL A 214 -3.91 4.72 4.50
N GLY A 215 -3.23 5.63 5.21
CA GLY A 215 -3.79 6.91 5.62
C GLY A 215 -5.10 6.73 6.36
N ALA A 216 -6.17 7.38 5.88
CA ALA A 216 -7.50 7.33 6.49
C ALA A 216 -8.31 6.04 6.18
N TYR A 217 -7.79 5.15 5.33
CA TYR A 217 -8.48 3.90 4.98
C TYR A 217 -8.02 2.74 5.86
N HIS A 218 -8.97 1.92 6.33
CA HIS A 218 -8.74 0.82 7.25
C HIS A 218 -9.29 -0.50 6.71
N GLU A 219 -8.80 -1.61 7.26
CA GLU A 219 -9.18 -2.96 6.83
C GLU A 219 -10.69 -3.24 6.98
N LYS A 220 -11.38 -2.60 7.92
CA LYS A 220 -12.84 -2.77 8.11
C LYS A 220 -13.67 -2.32 6.90
N ASP A 221 -13.09 -1.49 6.04
CA ASP A 221 -13.76 -0.90 4.88
C ASP A 221 -13.43 -1.66 3.58
N MET A 222 -12.65 -2.76 3.67
CA MET A 222 -12.23 -3.55 2.51
C MET A 222 -13.34 -4.48 2.02
N LEU A 223 -13.34 -4.67 0.71
CA LEU A 223 -14.14 -5.71 0.04
C LEU A 223 -13.32 -6.97 -0.16
N VAL A 224 -13.90 -8.10 0.12
CA VAL A 224 -13.30 -9.40 -0.19
C VAL A 224 -13.27 -9.58 -1.71
N LEU A 225 -12.09 -9.88 -2.27
CA LEU A 225 -11.89 -9.98 -3.72
C LEU A 225 -12.85 -10.98 -4.38
N ASP A 226 -13.02 -12.13 -3.76
CA ASP A 226 -13.88 -13.20 -4.30
C ASP A 226 -15.36 -12.78 -4.37
N GLU A 227 -15.84 -12.05 -3.37
CA GLU A 227 -17.20 -11.52 -3.34
C GLU A 227 -17.39 -10.44 -4.41
N LEU A 228 -16.40 -9.55 -4.53
CA LEU A 228 -16.38 -8.49 -5.53
C LEU A 228 -16.41 -9.07 -6.96
N VAL A 229 -15.62 -10.11 -7.22
CA VAL A 229 -15.52 -10.72 -8.56
C VAL A 229 -16.71 -11.60 -8.89
N LYS A 230 -17.29 -12.29 -7.89
CA LYS A 230 -18.49 -13.12 -8.05
C LYS A 230 -19.77 -12.31 -8.19
N SER A 231 -19.78 -11.08 -7.66
CA SER A 231 -20.90 -10.17 -7.87
C SER A 231 -20.96 -9.79 -9.35
N GLU A 232 -21.67 -10.56 -10.16
CA GLU A 232 -21.83 -10.32 -11.62
C GLU A 232 -22.52 -8.99 -11.95
N LYS A 233 -22.93 -8.24 -10.93
CA LYS A 233 -23.63 -6.97 -11.05
C LYS A 233 -22.63 -5.83 -11.27
N ARG A 234 -22.20 -5.66 -12.51
CA ARG A 234 -21.41 -4.48 -12.93
C ARG A 234 -22.05 -3.17 -12.50
N ASP A 235 -23.35 -3.11 -12.47
CA ASP A 235 -24.12 -1.91 -12.12
C ASP A 235 -23.96 -1.52 -10.64
N SER A 236 -23.60 -2.45 -9.75
CA SER A 236 -23.32 -2.17 -8.34
C SER A 236 -21.88 -1.69 -8.09
N PHE A 237 -20.95 -1.88 -9.03
CA PHE A 237 -19.54 -1.52 -8.85
C PHE A 237 -19.31 -0.06 -8.42
N PRO A 238 -19.99 0.96 -8.97
CA PRO A 238 -19.81 2.36 -8.55
C PRO A 238 -20.13 2.58 -7.06
N HIS A 239 -21.04 1.82 -6.48
CA HIS A 239 -21.40 1.94 -5.06
C HIS A 239 -20.29 1.49 -4.10
N HIS A 240 -19.31 0.75 -4.62
CA HIS A 240 -18.14 0.32 -3.86
C HIS A 240 -16.98 1.34 -3.94
N LEU A 241 -17.13 2.41 -4.73
CA LEU A 241 -16.09 3.40 -4.89
C LEU A 241 -16.22 4.48 -3.82
N HIS A 242 -15.16 4.68 -3.06
CA HIS A 242 -15.00 5.85 -2.23
C HIS A 242 -14.71 7.07 -3.09
N SER A 243 -15.31 8.21 -2.76
CA SER A 243 -15.08 9.45 -3.50
C SER A 243 -13.61 9.88 -3.43
N ILE A 244 -13.15 10.62 -4.45
CA ILE A 244 -11.78 11.16 -4.45
C ILE A 244 -11.54 12.05 -3.22
N ALA A 245 -12.54 12.85 -2.83
CA ALA A 245 -12.47 13.70 -1.66
C ALA A 245 -12.24 12.92 -0.34
N SER A 246 -12.69 11.67 -0.26
CA SER A 246 -12.53 10.86 0.96
C SER A 246 -11.06 10.62 1.37
N ALA A 247 -10.12 10.73 0.45
CA ALA A 247 -8.68 10.60 0.71
C ALA A 247 -8.05 11.88 1.28
N PHE A 248 -8.78 13.00 1.28
CA PHE A 248 -8.27 14.34 1.57
C PHE A 248 -9.07 15.03 2.67
N LYS A 249 -9.72 14.28 3.55
CA LYS A 249 -10.51 14.82 4.67
C LYS A 249 -9.69 15.69 5.63
N ASP A 250 -8.37 15.51 5.65
CA ASP A 250 -7.45 16.29 6.48
C ASP A 250 -7.01 17.61 5.82
N TRP A 251 -7.47 17.88 4.59
CA TRP A 251 -7.12 19.10 3.87
C TRP A 251 -8.13 20.19 4.18
N SER A 252 -7.66 21.45 4.25
CA SER A 252 -8.55 22.61 4.34
C SER A 252 -9.46 22.70 3.10
N GLU A 253 -10.71 23.03 3.33
CA GLU A 253 -11.72 23.10 2.29
C GLU A 253 -12.05 24.55 1.92
N ILE A 254 -12.14 24.81 0.62
CA ILE A 254 -12.63 26.10 0.07
C ILE A 254 -13.92 25.84 -0.68
N LEU A 255 -14.98 26.50 -0.24
CA LEU A 255 -16.26 26.48 -0.95
C LEU A 255 -16.32 27.61 -1.97
N ILE A 256 -16.64 27.26 -3.21
CA ILE A 256 -16.79 28.21 -4.31
C ILE A 256 -18.18 28.10 -4.94
N ASP A 257 -18.64 29.16 -5.55
CA ASP A 257 -19.90 29.15 -6.31
C ASP A 257 -19.70 28.53 -7.72
N PRO A 258 -20.80 28.18 -8.43
CA PRO A 258 -20.74 27.56 -9.74
C PRO A 258 -20.04 28.40 -10.80
N SER A 259 -20.10 29.75 -10.72
CA SER A 259 -19.45 30.64 -11.66
C SER A 259 -17.93 30.62 -11.48
N GLN A 260 -17.47 30.68 -10.24
CA GLN A 260 -16.07 30.52 -9.87
C GLN A 260 -15.53 29.13 -10.27
N ALA A 261 -16.33 28.08 -10.07
CA ALA A 261 -15.96 26.72 -10.50
C ALA A 261 -15.79 26.63 -12.03
N SER A 262 -16.64 27.33 -12.80
CA SER A 262 -16.53 27.39 -14.26
C SER A 262 -15.25 28.11 -14.70
N LEU A 263 -14.91 29.22 -14.05
CA LEU A 263 -13.67 29.95 -14.31
C LEU A 263 -12.43 29.11 -14.04
N LEU A 264 -12.39 28.42 -12.89
CA LEU A 264 -11.29 27.50 -12.56
C LEU A 264 -11.15 26.37 -13.58
N LYS A 265 -12.27 25.78 -14.02
CA LYS A 265 -12.26 24.73 -15.07
C LYS A 265 -11.68 25.26 -16.39
N SER A 266 -11.85 26.54 -16.68
CA SER A 266 -11.29 27.20 -17.85
C SER A 266 -9.83 27.65 -17.67
N GLY A 267 -9.22 27.37 -16.51
CA GLY A 267 -7.83 27.76 -16.20
C GLY A 267 -7.67 29.21 -15.75
N VAL A 268 -8.77 29.92 -15.46
CA VAL A 268 -8.74 31.29 -14.94
C VAL A 268 -8.37 31.24 -13.45
N LYS A 269 -7.38 32.03 -13.05
CA LYS A 269 -7.03 32.20 -11.63
C LYS A 269 -8.15 32.99 -10.94
N LEU A 270 -8.64 32.46 -9.83
CA LEU A 270 -9.48 33.24 -8.92
C LEU A 270 -8.56 34.21 -8.17
N ALA A 271 -8.94 35.51 -8.14
CA ALA A 271 -8.15 36.54 -7.48
C ALA A 271 -7.95 36.23 -5.99
N ASP A 272 -6.87 36.74 -5.39
CA ASP A 272 -6.25 36.50 -4.08
C ASP A 272 -7.16 36.58 -2.82
N ARG A 273 -8.39 36.12 -2.90
CA ARG A 273 -9.34 36.10 -1.75
C ARG A 273 -9.04 35.00 -0.73
N PHE A 274 -8.15 34.09 -1.05
CA PHE A 274 -7.81 32.95 -0.18
C PHE A 274 -6.34 33.06 0.21
N LEU A 275 -6.05 33.65 1.36
CA LEU A 275 -4.74 33.57 2.00
C LEU A 275 -4.61 32.14 2.54
N LEU A 276 -3.93 31.29 1.79
CA LEU A 276 -3.65 29.92 2.17
C LEU A 276 -2.19 29.80 2.56
N GLU A 277 -1.96 29.44 3.80
CA GLU A 277 -0.62 29.05 4.29
C GLU A 277 -0.26 27.61 3.87
N GLU A 278 -1.26 26.83 3.44
CA GLU A 278 -1.13 25.42 3.13
C GLU A 278 -0.76 25.16 1.66
N SER A 279 0.06 24.14 1.45
CA SER A 279 0.51 23.73 0.10
C SER A 279 -0.60 23.10 -0.75
N TRP A 280 -1.67 22.58 -0.12
CA TRP A 280 -2.77 21.86 -0.77
C TRP A 280 -4.09 22.12 -0.07
N VAL A 281 -5.13 22.39 -0.85
CA VAL A 281 -6.49 22.59 -0.36
C VAL A 281 -7.50 21.87 -1.24
N GLY A 282 -8.61 21.45 -0.64
CA GLY A 282 -9.78 20.94 -1.35
C GLY A 282 -10.67 22.10 -1.80
N ILE A 283 -10.97 22.20 -3.09
CA ILE A 283 -11.91 23.19 -3.61
C ILE A 283 -13.22 22.49 -3.97
N TYR A 284 -14.32 22.93 -3.38
CA TYR A 284 -15.65 22.35 -3.56
C TYR A 284 -16.64 23.38 -4.10
N ALA A 285 -17.32 23.05 -5.19
CA ALA A 285 -18.43 23.87 -5.67
C ALA A 285 -19.72 23.53 -4.91
N VAL A 286 -20.42 24.54 -4.44
CA VAL A 286 -21.62 24.40 -3.58
C VAL A 286 -22.73 23.55 -4.21
N SER A 287 -22.77 23.42 -5.54
CA SER A 287 -23.77 22.61 -6.26
C SER A 287 -23.25 21.26 -6.78
N TYR A 288 -21.97 20.91 -6.56
CA TYR A 288 -21.36 19.65 -7.03
C TYR A 288 -20.44 19.07 -5.98
N THR A 289 -20.69 17.85 -5.59
CA THR A 289 -19.97 17.14 -4.53
C THR A 289 -18.51 16.78 -4.85
N HIS A 290 -17.96 17.14 -6.02
CA HIS A 290 -16.59 16.76 -6.37
C HIS A 290 -15.91 17.71 -7.35
N LEU A 291 -15.11 18.61 -6.83
CA LEU A 291 -14.03 19.24 -7.60
C LEU A 291 -12.83 19.44 -6.68
N THR A 292 -11.86 18.54 -6.79
CA THR A 292 -10.55 18.76 -6.20
C THR A 292 -9.59 19.17 -7.30
N LEU A 293 -9.11 20.40 -7.26
CA LEU A 293 -8.00 20.87 -8.08
C LEU A 293 -6.82 21.11 -7.14
N PRO A 294 -5.70 20.42 -7.34
CA PRO A 294 -4.48 20.81 -6.67
C PRO A 294 -4.03 22.16 -7.20
N THR A 295 -3.95 23.16 -6.33
CA THR A 295 -3.32 24.44 -6.66
C THR A 295 -1.85 24.33 -6.28
N ASN A 296 -0.96 24.14 -7.26
CA ASN A 296 0.45 24.45 -7.06
C ASN A 296 0.64 25.96 -7.04
N ARG A 297 1.31 26.45 -6.00
CA ARG A 297 1.96 27.77 -6.03
C ARG A 297 3.23 27.70 -6.84
#